data_552beaf508e0958bb9c2b2cf55c4cbed
#
_entry.id   552beaf508e0958bb9c2b2cf55c4cbed
#
_cell.length_a   1.000
_cell.length_b   1.000
_cell.length_c   1.000
_cell.angle_alpha   90.00
_cell.angle_beta   90.00
_cell.angle_gamma   90.00
#
_symmetry.space_group_name_H-M   'P 1'
#
loop_
_entity.id
_entity.type
_entity.pdbx_description
1 polymer ?
#
loop_
_entity_poly.entity_id
_entity_poly.type
_entity_poly.pdbx_seq_one_letter_code
_entity_poly.pdbx_strand_id
1 'polypeptide(L)'
;MVAAVLLLCIAAVSMRYKWINEKYEKPEIQEYTVNETFVTDGMQVTLTDKNILEYAQLAEKYQISDTQMEQVYQAYPTVFLIVEYHIKNMAKEKKHYLEVFSEDAIEAGAFANGEDASFFKYLNGDWDGYLEAGEEKNIVLAYSIPQSLLSEKHWKNVTSLDYKIVLRHYPVKITIS
;
A
#
# COMPACT_ATOMS: atom_id res chain seq x y z
N MET A 1 -24.62 27.82 -34.30
CA MET A 1 -23.16 27.55 -34.30
C MET A 1 -22.66 26.92 -32.99
N VAL A 2 -22.92 27.53 -31.83
CA VAL A 2 -22.47 27.02 -30.53
C VAL A 2 -22.95 25.59 -30.24
N ALA A 3 -24.20 25.25 -30.45
CA ALA A 3 -24.76 23.91 -30.23
C ALA A 3 -24.07 22.82 -31.08
N ALA A 4 -23.73 23.13 -32.33
CA ALA A 4 -23.03 22.18 -33.21
C ALA A 4 -21.58 21.89 -32.70
N VAL A 5 -20.88 22.92 -32.21
CA VAL A 5 -19.54 22.77 -31.62
C VAL A 5 -19.62 21.94 -30.37
N LEU A 6 -20.63 22.17 -29.52
CA LEU A 6 -20.82 21.41 -28.28
C LEU A 6 -21.06 19.92 -28.53
N LEU A 7 -21.91 19.61 -29.53
CA LEU A 7 -22.17 18.23 -29.94
C LEU A 7 -20.91 17.53 -30.49
N LEU A 8 -20.09 18.24 -31.27
CA LEU A 8 -18.82 17.71 -31.78
C LEU A 8 -17.82 17.43 -30.62
N CYS A 9 -17.74 18.32 -29.62
CA CYS A 9 -16.91 18.11 -28.46
C CYS A 9 -17.36 16.88 -27.64
N ILE A 10 -18.67 16.75 -27.41
CA ILE A 10 -19.23 15.58 -26.69
C ILE A 10 -18.93 14.28 -27.47
N ALA A 11 -19.13 14.28 -28.78
CA ALA A 11 -18.84 13.12 -29.61
C ALA A 11 -17.34 12.75 -29.58
N ALA A 12 -16.44 13.73 -29.67
CA ALA A 12 -15.02 13.51 -29.63
C ALA A 12 -14.55 12.93 -28.24
N VAL A 13 -15.08 13.49 -27.15
CA VAL A 13 -14.82 13.00 -25.79
C VAL A 13 -15.34 11.57 -25.62
N SER A 14 -16.56 11.30 -26.09
CA SER A 14 -17.16 9.96 -25.99
C SER A 14 -16.40 8.92 -26.81
N MET A 15 -15.96 9.27 -28.02
CA MET A 15 -15.14 8.38 -28.86
C MET A 15 -13.77 8.11 -28.19
N ARG A 16 -13.12 9.16 -27.64
CA ARG A 16 -11.85 8.99 -26.93
C ARG A 16 -11.99 8.15 -25.68
N TYR A 17 -13.04 8.36 -24.90
CA TYR A 17 -13.36 7.56 -23.71
C TYR A 17 -13.56 6.07 -24.07
N LYS A 18 -14.37 5.81 -25.13
CA LYS A 18 -14.59 4.44 -25.62
C LYS A 18 -13.28 3.80 -26.08
N TRP A 19 -12.47 4.51 -26.87
CA TRP A 19 -11.18 4.02 -27.35
C TRP A 19 -10.19 3.71 -26.23
N ILE A 20 -10.14 4.56 -25.18
CA ILE A 20 -9.28 4.32 -24.00
C ILE A 20 -9.74 3.06 -23.28
N ASN A 21 -11.05 2.91 -23.03
CA ASN A 21 -11.58 1.75 -22.32
C ASN A 21 -11.48 0.43 -23.13
N GLU A 22 -11.46 0.50 -24.46
CA GLU A 22 -11.22 -0.67 -25.32
C GLU A 22 -9.73 -1.03 -25.38
N LYS A 23 -8.84 -0.04 -25.29
CA LYS A 23 -7.40 -0.23 -25.32
C LYS A 23 -6.81 -0.71 -23.99
N TYR A 24 -7.38 -0.24 -22.89
CA TYR A 24 -6.95 -0.58 -21.53
C TYR A 24 -8.10 -1.32 -20.86
N GLU A 25 -8.00 -2.63 -20.85
CA GLU A 25 -8.96 -3.47 -20.13
C GLU A 25 -8.96 -3.14 -18.65
N LYS A 26 -10.10 -3.30 -17.99
CA LYS A 26 -10.17 -3.16 -16.55
C LYS A 26 -9.28 -4.23 -15.92
N PRO A 27 -8.51 -3.88 -14.86
CA PRO A 27 -7.71 -4.89 -14.18
C PRO A 27 -8.61 -6.01 -13.65
N GLU A 28 -8.14 -7.24 -13.75
CA GLU A 28 -8.70 -8.34 -12.96
C GLU A 28 -8.50 -8.02 -11.48
N ILE A 29 -9.51 -8.26 -10.65
CA ILE A 29 -9.41 -8.01 -9.21
C ILE A 29 -9.25 -9.35 -8.50
N GLN A 30 -8.17 -9.49 -7.75
CA GLN A 30 -7.92 -10.60 -6.86
C GLN A 30 -7.94 -10.08 -5.42
N GLU A 31 -8.87 -10.58 -4.62
CA GLU A 31 -9.06 -10.18 -3.23
C GLU A 31 -8.63 -11.31 -2.31
N TYR A 32 -7.84 -10.98 -1.31
CA TYR A 32 -7.36 -11.90 -0.28
C TYR A 32 -7.70 -11.35 1.11
N THR A 33 -7.64 -12.21 2.10
CA THR A 33 -7.86 -11.86 3.51
C THR A 33 -6.61 -12.11 4.34
N VAL A 34 -6.58 -11.59 5.57
CA VAL A 34 -5.51 -11.87 6.52
C VAL A 34 -5.36 -13.39 6.70
N ASN A 35 -4.12 -13.87 6.73
CA ASN A 35 -3.71 -15.28 6.77
C ASN A 35 -4.00 -16.10 5.49
N GLU A 36 -4.51 -15.48 4.43
CA GLU A 36 -4.60 -16.11 3.14
C GLU A 36 -3.28 -15.94 2.37
N THR A 37 -2.82 -17.05 1.76
CA THR A 37 -1.55 -17.09 1.04
C THR A 37 -1.79 -17.07 -0.46
N PHE A 38 -1.04 -16.25 -1.18
CA PHE A 38 -1.06 -16.21 -2.63
C PHE A 38 0.37 -16.10 -3.20
N VAL A 39 0.50 -16.26 -4.51
CA VAL A 39 1.79 -16.15 -5.22
C VAL A 39 1.70 -15.06 -6.27
N THR A 40 2.65 -14.14 -6.26
CA THR A 40 2.80 -13.10 -7.27
C THR A 40 4.29 -12.84 -7.53
N ASP A 41 4.68 -12.60 -8.78
CA ASP A 41 6.05 -12.33 -9.21
C ASP A 41 7.11 -13.35 -8.72
N GLY A 42 6.69 -14.60 -8.54
CA GLY A 42 7.56 -15.65 -8.01
C GLY A 42 7.78 -15.59 -6.51
N MET A 43 7.05 -14.77 -5.80
CA MET A 43 7.05 -14.71 -4.35
C MET A 43 5.71 -15.17 -3.78
N GLN A 44 5.75 -16.03 -2.79
CA GLN A 44 4.60 -16.37 -1.95
C GLN A 44 4.47 -15.30 -0.87
N VAL A 45 3.26 -14.79 -0.67
CA VAL A 45 2.95 -13.71 0.25
C VAL A 45 1.77 -14.09 1.13
N THR A 46 1.89 -13.85 2.42
CA THR A 46 0.81 -14.00 3.40
C THR A 46 0.82 -12.76 4.29
N LEU A 47 -0.28 -12.00 4.33
CA LEU A 47 -0.49 -10.99 5.36
C LEU A 47 -0.82 -11.71 6.67
N THR A 48 0.02 -11.57 7.69
CA THR A 48 -0.14 -12.28 8.97
C THR A 48 -0.80 -11.42 10.05
N ASP A 49 -0.55 -10.10 10.02
CA ASP A 49 -1.14 -9.16 10.98
C ASP A 49 -1.22 -7.74 10.42
N LYS A 50 -2.19 -6.95 10.90
CA LYS A 50 -2.29 -5.53 10.62
C LYS A 50 -2.79 -4.78 11.86
N ASN A 51 -2.10 -3.70 12.25
CA ASN A 51 -2.42 -2.91 13.42
C ASN A 51 -2.24 -1.42 13.14
N ILE A 52 -3.08 -0.58 13.76
CA ILE A 52 -2.92 0.87 13.71
C ILE A 52 -2.28 1.33 15.03
N LEU A 53 -1.16 2.02 14.92
CA LEU A 53 -0.39 2.53 16.06
C LEU A 53 -0.18 4.04 15.93
N GLU A 54 -0.19 4.75 17.06
CA GLU A 54 0.37 6.10 17.15
C GLU A 54 1.91 6.02 17.16
N TYR A 55 2.58 7.12 16.81
CA TYR A 55 4.04 7.14 16.76
C TYR A 55 4.71 6.67 18.07
N ALA A 56 4.20 7.09 19.23
CA ALA A 56 4.75 6.71 20.52
C ALA A 56 4.68 5.18 20.75
N GLN A 57 3.58 4.55 20.36
CA GLN A 57 3.40 3.09 20.45
C GLN A 57 4.31 2.36 19.47
N LEU A 58 4.45 2.89 18.24
CA LEU A 58 5.36 2.37 17.22
C LEU A 58 6.81 2.45 17.70
N ALA A 59 7.23 3.61 18.20
CA ALA A 59 8.57 3.84 18.71
C ALA A 59 8.91 2.93 19.90
N GLU A 60 7.96 2.73 20.82
CA GLU A 60 8.13 1.81 21.95
C GLU A 60 8.25 0.35 21.47
N LYS A 61 7.31 -0.11 20.61
CA LYS A 61 7.27 -1.51 20.12
C LYS A 61 8.56 -1.89 19.37
N TYR A 62 9.08 -0.99 18.55
CA TYR A 62 10.23 -1.26 17.67
C TYR A 62 11.53 -0.57 18.14
N GLN A 63 11.54 0.00 19.34
CA GLN A 63 12.71 0.64 19.96
C GLN A 63 13.33 1.76 19.11
N ILE A 64 12.48 2.56 18.47
CA ILE A 64 12.88 3.68 17.63
C ILE A 64 13.28 4.85 18.54
N SER A 65 14.56 5.24 18.50
CA SER A 65 15.11 6.33 19.32
C SER A 65 15.56 7.53 18.48
N ASP A 66 14.82 7.87 17.41
CA ASP A 66 15.12 8.97 16.53
C ASP A 66 14.38 10.25 16.97
N THR A 67 15.13 11.18 17.55
CA THR A 67 14.60 12.45 18.07
C THR A 67 14.03 13.36 16.95
N GLN A 68 14.53 13.26 15.73
CA GLN A 68 14.00 14.06 14.62
C GLN A 68 12.66 13.54 14.16
N MET A 69 12.51 12.22 14.04
CA MET A 69 11.23 11.60 13.74
C MET A 69 10.20 11.91 14.84
N GLU A 70 10.60 11.81 16.11
CA GLU A 70 9.72 12.14 17.22
C GLU A 70 9.19 13.58 17.12
N GLN A 71 10.06 14.56 16.85
CA GLN A 71 9.66 15.96 16.69
C GLN A 71 8.70 16.16 15.50
N VAL A 72 8.95 15.48 14.38
CA VAL A 72 8.08 15.56 13.20
C VAL A 72 6.68 15.04 13.52
N TYR A 73 6.57 13.86 14.12
CA TYR A 73 5.26 13.24 14.39
C TYR A 73 4.54 13.81 15.60
N GLN A 74 5.23 14.51 16.51
CA GLN A 74 4.60 15.37 17.52
C GLN A 74 4.00 16.63 16.90
N ALA A 75 4.66 17.23 15.90
CA ALA A 75 4.17 18.44 15.24
C ALA A 75 3.04 18.16 14.24
N TYR A 76 3.05 16.97 13.62
CA TYR A 76 2.07 16.57 12.59
C TYR A 76 1.39 15.26 12.99
N PRO A 77 0.20 15.34 13.62
CA PRO A 77 -0.53 14.15 14.05
C PRO A 77 -0.68 13.11 12.93
N THR A 78 -0.11 11.96 13.18
CA THR A 78 -0.04 10.84 12.22
C THR A 78 -0.24 9.54 12.99
N VAL A 79 -1.05 8.65 12.43
CA VAL A 79 -1.10 7.24 12.85
C VAL A 79 -0.50 6.38 11.75
N PHE A 80 -0.12 5.16 12.09
CA PHE A 80 0.56 4.24 11.19
C PHE A 80 -0.22 2.93 11.12
N LEU A 81 -0.56 2.51 9.91
CA LEU A 81 -0.95 1.13 9.69
C LEU A 81 0.33 0.31 9.56
N ILE A 82 0.56 -0.56 10.52
CA ILE A 82 1.68 -1.50 10.53
C ILE A 82 1.18 -2.84 10.03
N VAL A 83 1.86 -3.39 9.06
CA VAL A 83 1.46 -4.61 8.36
C VAL A 83 2.60 -5.61 8.42
N GLU A 84 2.29 -6.83 8.88
CA GLU A 84 3.26 -7.91 8.98
C GLU A 84 2.98 -8.95 7.88
N TYR A 85 4.01 -9.26 7.10
CA TYR A 85 3.93 -10.28 6.05
C TYR A 85 4.90 -11.42 6.32
N HIS A 86 4.48 -12.62 6.00
CA HIS A 86 5.38 -13.74 5.73
C HIS A 86 5.57 -13.85 4.21
N ILE A 87 6.81 -13.75 3.76
CA ILE A 87 7.17 -13.83 2.34
C ILE A 87 8.14 -14.96 2.09
N LYS A 88 8.03 -15.61 0.92
CA LYS A 88 8.94 -16.68 0.50
C LYS A 88 9.26 -16.54 -0.97
N ASN A 89 10.55 -16.61 -1.31
CA ASN A 89 10.99 -16.65 -2.69
C ASN A 89 10.76 -18.04 -3.29
N MET A 90 9.80 -18.15 -4.20
CA MET A 90 9.47 -19.39 -4.92
C MET A 90 10.24 -19.53 -6.25
N ALA A 91 10.96 -18.46 -6.65
CA ALA A 91 11.78 -18.48 -7.88
C ALA A 91 13.09 -19.24 -7.65
N LYS A 92 13.79 -19.54 -8.75
CA LYS A 92 15.12 -20.18 -8.73
C LYS A 92 16.26 -19.17 -8.59
N GLU A 93 15.95 -17.90 -8.62
CA GLU A 93 16.89 -16.77 -8.56
C GLU A 93 16.62 -15.91 -7.33
N LYS A 94 17.61 -15.14 -6.93
CA LYS A 94 17.48 -14.14 -5.85
C LYS A 94 16.45 -13.09 -6.23
N LYS A 95 15.58 -12.73 -5.31
CA LYS A 95 14.49 -11.75 -5.48
C LYS A 95 14.58 -10.64 -4.45
N HIS A 96 14.23 -9.43 -4.85
CA HIS A 96 14.07 -8.32 -3.93
C HIS A 96 12.58 -8.14 -3.54
N TYR A 97 12.29 -7.84 -2.26
CA TYR A 97 10.91 -7.69 -1.79
C TYR A 97 10.12 -6.63 -2.58
N LEU A 98 10.79 -5.55 -3.03
CA LEU A 98 10.17 -4.51 -3.85
C LEU A 98 9.65 -5.00 -5.22
N GLU A 99 10.00 -6.20 -5.69
CA GLU A 99 9.36 -6.75 -6.88
C GLU A 99 7.86 -7.01 -6.68
N VAL A 100 7.44 -7.17 -5.42
CA VAL A 100 6.03 -7.30 -5.02
C VAL A 100 5.47 -6.01 -4.46
N PHE A 101 6.27 -5.27 -3.67
CA PHE A 101 5.79 -4.16 -2.84
C PHE A 101 6.14 -2.76 -3.39
N SER A 102 6.68 -2.65 -4.63
CA SER A 102 7.05 -1.35 -5.22
C SER A 102 5.88 -0.43 -5.55
N GLU A 103 4.69 -0.98 -5.72
CA GLU A 103 3.45 -0.24 -6.05
C GLU A 103 2.42 -0.34 -4.93
N ASP A 104 2.84 -0.85 -3.76
CA ASP A 104 1.91 -1.07 -2.67
C ASP A 104 1.39 0.23 -2.06
N ALA A 105 0.15 0.18 -1.62
CA ALA A 105 -0.52 1.28 -0.98
C ALA A 105 -1.61 0.78 -0.04
N ILE A 106 -2.00 1.62 0.91
CA ILE A 106 -3.24 1.45 1.66
C ILE A 106 -4.32 2.33 1.07
N GLU A 107 -5.54 1.84 0.99
CA GLU A 107 -6.72 2.58 0.53
C GLU A 107 -7.83 2.55 1.59
N ALA A 108 -8.45 3.71 1.84
CA ALA A 108 -9.68 3.81 2.64
C ALA A 108 -10.59 4.91 2.06
N GLY A 109 -11.59 4.52 1.28
CA GLY A 109 -12.44 5.43 0.53
C GLY A 109 -11.64 6.23 -0.51
N ALA A 110 -11.53 7.56 -0.33
CA ALA A 110 -10.75 8.44 -1.20
C ALA A 110 -9.30 8.65 -0.73
N PHE A 111 -8.93 8.11 0.42
CA PHE A 111 -7.57 8.17 0.94
C PHE A 111 -6.74 7.01 0.37
N ALA A 112 -5.53 7.32 -0.07
CA ALA A 112 -4.51 6.32 -0.39
C ALA A 112 -3.12 6.87 -0.02
N ASN A 113 -2.24 5.99 0.46
CA ASN A 113 -0.83 6.32 0.70
C ASN A 113 0.04 5.06 0.55
N GLY A 114 1.26 5.22 0.05
CA GLY A 114 2.24 4.15 -0.08
C GLY A 114 3.00 3.85 1.21
N GLU A 115 3.92 2.87 1.14
CA GLU A 115 4.83 2.54 2.22
C GLU A 115 5.66 3.76 2.67
N ASP A 116 5.81 3.93 3.97
CA ASP A 116 6.75 4.89 4.54
C ASP A 116 8.12 4.23 4.75
N ALA A 117 8.93 4.25 3.69
CA ALA A 117 10.23 3.61 3.65
C ALA A 117 11.22 4.10 4.73
N SER A 118 10.95 5.25 5.37
CA SER A 118 11.79 5.77 6.47
C SER A 118 11.80 4.84 7.69
N PHE A 119 10.76 4.03 7.85
CA PHE A 119 10.65 3.04 8.93
C PHE A 119 11.26 1.68 8.59
N PHE A 120 11.53 1.37 7.32
CA PHE A 120 11.92 0.02 6.89
C PHE A 120 13.06 -0.57 7.73
N LYS A 121 14.13 0.20 7.92
CA LYS A 121 15.28 -0.26 8.70
C LYS A 121 14.97 -0.49 10.19
N TYR A 122 14.15 0.35 10.79
CA TYR A 122 13.73 0.19 12.18
C TYR A 122 12.87 -1.06 12.38
N LEU A 123 12.02 -1.38 11.42
CA LEU A 123 11.09 -2.49 11.49
C LEU A 123 11.74 -3.84 11.11
N ASN A 124 12.73 -3.83 10.21
CA ASN A 124 13.32 -5.06 9.63
C ASN A 124 14.82 -5.23 9.92
N GLY A 125 15.43 -4.30 10.67
CA GLY A 125 16.86 -4.30 10.94
C GLY A 125 17.72 -3.97 9.70
N ASP A 126 18.96 -4.47 9.67
CA ASP A 126 19.90 -4.21 8.57
C ASP A 126 19.72 -5.15 7.37
N TRP A 127 18.51 -5.71 7.18
CA TRP A 127 18.20 -6.52 6.01
C TRP A 127 18.19 -5.68 4.73
N ASP A 128 18.86 -6.17 3.69
CA ASP A 128 19.01 -5.50 2.40
C ASP A 128 17.83 -5.68 1.43
N GLY A 129 16.77 -6.36 1.86
CA GLY A 129 15.55 -6.58 1.07
C GLY A 129 15.60 -7.78 0.13
N TYR A 130 16.68 -8.55 0.12
CA TYR A 130 16.82 -9.70 -0.77
C TYR A 130 16.51 -11.02 -0.07
N LEU A 131 15.94 -11.96 -0.86
CA LEU A 131 15.74 -13.36 -0.49
C LEU A 131 16.41 -14.26 -1.52
N GLU A 132 17.22 -15.20 -1.06
CA GLU A 132 17.75 -16.27 -1.90
C GLU A 132 16.64 -17.24 -2.36
N ALA A 133 16.92 -18.08 -3.34
CA ALA A 133 15.94 -19.06 -3.82
C ALA A 133 15.46 -19.99 -2.70
N GLY A 134 14.16 -20.05 -2.46
CA GLY A 134 13.52 -20.81 -1.38
C GLY A 134 13.60 -20.19 0.01
N GLU A 135 14.28 -19.06 0.18
CA GLU A 135 14.35 -18.35 1.45
C GLU A 135 12.98 -17.74 1.81
N GLU A 136 12.69 -17.72 3.11
CA GLU A 136 11.47 -17.11 3.65
C GLU A 136 11.81 -16.14 4.79
N LYS A 137 11.00 -15.11 4.94
CA LYS A 137 11.20 -14.07 5.96
C LYS A 137 9.88 -13.43 6.37
N ASN A 138 9.80 -13.01 7.62
CA ASN A 138 8.78 -12.07 8.07
C ASN A 138 9.29 -10.66 7.85
N ILE A 139 8.48 -9.82 7.24
CA ILE A 139 8.75 -8.39 7.03
C ILE A 139 7.64 -7.56 7.63
N VAL A 140 7.99 -6.35 8.03
CA VAL A 140 7.05 -5.38 8.58
C VAL A 140 7.13 -4.10 7.76
N LEU A 141 5.98 -3.63 7.26
CA LEU A 141 5.87 -2.39 6.53
C LEU A 141 5.00 -1.39 7.30
N ALA A 142 5.34 -0.11 7.20
CA ALA A 142 4.58 0.97 7.81
C ALA A 142 3.97 1.88 6.75
N TYR A 143 2.70 2.23 6.93
CA TYR A 143 2.01 3.21 6.08
C TYR A 143 1.56 4.37 6.95
N SER A 144 2.10 5.56 6.69
CA SER A 144 1.74 6.76 7.43
C SER A 144 0.37 7.27 7.00
N ILE A 145 -0.45 7.69 7.98
CA ILE A 145 -1.79 8.24 7.79
C ILE A 145 -1.82 9.61 8.49
N PRO A 146 -1.37 10.68 7.80
CA PRO A 146 -1.35 12.01 8.38
C PRO A 146 -2.76 12.60 8.51
N GLN A 147 -3.03 13.29 9.61
CA GLN A 147 -4.30 14.00 9.82
C GLN A 147 -4.63 14.97 8.67
N SER A 148 -3.62 15.62 8.13
CA SER A 148 -3.77 16.61 7.04
C SER A 148 -4.36 16.05 5.75
N LEU A 149 -4.30 14.74 5.53
CA LEU A 149 -4.87 14.06 4.35
C LEU A 149 -6.30 13.57 4.56
N LEU A 150 -6.85 13.71 5.77
CA LEU A 150 -8.18 13.25 6.11
C LEU A 150 -9.09 14.42 6.50
N SER A 151 -10.40 14.29 6.27
CA SER A 151 -11.38 15.20 6.86
C SER A 151 -11.44 15.00 8.38
N GLU A 152 -11.86 16.00 9.14
CA GLU A 152 -12.04 15.89 10.61
C GLU A 152 -12.92 14.69 11.01
N LYS A 153 -13.95 14.40 10.23
CA LYS A 153 -14.84 13.25 10.46
C LYS A 153 -14.08 11.93 10.30
N HIS A 154 -13.27 11.79 9.27
CA HIS A 154 -12.49 10.58 9.05
C HIS A 154 -11.35 10.46 10.05
N TRP A 155 -10.69 11.56 10.39
CA TRP A 155 -9.65 11.55 11.42
C TRP A 155 -10.14 11.06 12.78
N LYS A 156 -11.32 11.52 13.22
CA LYS A 156 -11.94 11.05 14.48
C LYS A 156 -12.19 9.53 14.53
N ASN A 157 -12.26 8.91 13.37
CA ASN A 157 -12.52 7.47 13.23
C ASN A 157 -11.36 6.74 12.54
N VAL A 158 -10.17 7.34 12.50
CA VAL A 158 -9.02 6.85 11.73
C VAL A 158 -8.65 5.40 12.07
N THR A 159 -8.77 5.00 13.32
CA THR A 159 -8.46 3.63 13.78
C THR A 159 -9.54 2.60 13.43
N SER A 160 -10.71 3.05 13.00
CA SER A 160 -11.86 2.18 12.64
C SER A 160 -12.22 2.24 11.16
N LEU A 161 -11.44 2.94 10.34
CA LEU A 161 -11.60 2.92 8.89
C LEU A 161 -11.23 1.53 8.34
N ASP A 162 -11.95 1.11 7.32
CA ASP A 162 -11.65 -0.14 6.60
C ASP A 162 -10.51 0.10 5.62
N TYR A 163 -9.27 -0.17 6.07
CA TYR A 163 -8.07 -0.07 5.25
C TYR A 163 -7.86 -1.36 4.46
N LYS A 164 -7.88 -1.23 3.14
CA LYS A 164 -7.44 -2.27 2.21
C LYS A 164 -5.99 -2.02 1.82
N ILE A 165 -5.20 -3.07 1.74
CA ILE A 165 -3.85 -3.01 1.21
C ILE A 165 -3.93 -3.39 -0.26
N VAL A 166 -3.36 -2.57 -1.13
CA VAL A 166 -3.26 -2.81 -2.57
C VAL A 166 -1.81 -3.06 -2.90
N LEU A 167 -1.46 -4.27 -3.32
CA LEU A 167 -0.08 -4.60 -3.69
C LEU A 167 0.23 -4.28 -5.14
N ARG A 168 -0.78 -4.30 -5.98
CA ARG A 168 -0.65 -4.04 -7.42
C ARG A 168 -1.94 -3.46 -7.97
N HIS A 169 -1.82 -2.53 -8.91
CA HIS A 169 -2.96 -1.88 -9.56
C HIS A 169 -3.28 -2.41 -10.96
N TYR A 170 -2.27 -2.87 -11.71
CA TYR A 170 -2.44 -3.32 -13.09
C TYR A 170 -1.34 -4.35 -13.50
N PRO A 171 -1.59 -5.32 -14.41
CA PRO A 171 -2.87 -5.65 -15.07
C PRO A 171 -3.85 -6.40 -14.15
N VAL A 172 -3.38 -6.92 -13.03
CA VAL A 172 -4.20 -7.56 -11.98
C VAL A 172 -4.14 -6.67 -10.74
N LYS A 173 -5.28 -6.20 -10.25
CA LYS A 173 -5.35 -5.49 -8.97
C LYS A 173 -5.39 -6.52 -7.85
N ILE A 174 -4.35 -6.56 -7.01
CA ILE A 174 -4.26 -7.44 -5.84
C ILE A 174 -4.58 -6.62 -4.60
N THR A 175 -5.62 -7.03 -3.87
CA THR A 175 -6.04 -6.36 -2.63
C THR A 175 -6.13 -7.34 -1.47
N ILE A 176 -5.80 -6.87 -0.25
CA ILE A 176 -5.90 -7.63 1.00
C ILE A 176 -6.72 -6.79 2.00
N SER A 177 -7.75 -7.40 2.60
CA SER A 177 -8.65 -6.75 3.57
C SER A 177 -8.59 -7.39 4.96
#